data_426207970bd978a25bda2aee8d05baf2
#
_entry.id   426207970bd978a25bda2aee8d05baf2
#
_cell.length_a   1.000
_cell.length_b   1.000
_cell.length_c   1.000
_cell.angle_alpha   90.00
_cell.angle_beta   90.00
_cell.angle_gamma   90.00
#
_symmetry.space_group_name_H-M   'P 1'
#
loop_
_entity.id
_entity.type
_entity.pdbx_description
1 polymer ?
#
loop_
_entity_poly.entity_id
_entity_poly.type
_entity_poly.pdbx_seq_one_letter_code
_entity_poly.pdbx_strand_id
1 'polypeptide(L)'
;VLRGGGSALFGSNAIAGTINIITKEPLYNFFQVGHTLSAIDGESFDNVTSFNGAIVNDQRDAGIYLFGMVRDRQAYDHDDDGFSELGKINSTTLGFKTYYKPTHFSKFTLEYHHIKEFRRGGNNLDRPPHEADVAEQADHNIHGGSLNYTLSSKDYKHRLNVYSSIQNIGRE
;
A
#
# COMPACT_ATOMS: atom_id res chain seq x y z
N VAL A 1 -6.37 -16.82 -0.28
CA VAL A 1 -5.19 -17.27 0.49
C VAL A 1 -4.82 -18.66 0.03
N LEU A 2 -3.57 -18.83 -0.40
CA LEU A 2 -2.98 -20.12 -0.73
C LEU A 2 -2.05 -20.51 0.42
N ARG A 3 -2.23 -21.70 0.98
CA ARG A 3 -1.38 -22.26 2.03
C ARG A 3 -0.36 -23.21 1.40
N GLY A 4 0.90 -23.10 1.81
CA GLY A 4 2.02 -23.87 1.26
C GLY A 4 2.82 -23.12 0.21
N GLY A 5 3.86 -23.76 -0.33
CA GLY A 5 4.80 -23.13 -1.26
C GLY A 5 4.13 -22.70 -2.56
N GLY A 6 4.24 -21.43 -2.88
CA GLY A 6 3.74 -20.81 -4.12
C GLY A 6 4.83 -20.21 -5.00
N SER A 7 6.08 -20.57 -4.74
CA SER A 7 7.26 -19.95 -5.35
C SER A 7 7.30 -19.99 -6.89
N ALA A 8 6.70 -21.00 -7.49
CA ALA A 8 6.62 -21.11 -8.95
C ALA A 8 5.77 -20.02 -9.62
N LEU A 9 4.76 -19.49 -8.90
CA LEU A 9 3.84 -18.46 -9.40
C LEU A 9 4.10 -17.08 -8.81
N PHE A 10 4.58 -17.01 -7.56
CA PHE A 10 4.63 -15.78 -6.76
C PHE A 10 6.06 -15.39 -6.31
N GLY A 11 7.08 -16.10 -6.80
CA GLY A 11 8.47 -15.81 -6.50
C GLY A 11 9.01 -16.58 -5.29
N SER A 12 10.34 -16.54 -5.13
CA SER A 12 11.10 -17.34 -4.14
C SER A 12 10.70 -17.10 -2.67
N ASN A 13 10.11 -15.96 -2.37
CA ASN A 13 9.72 -15.59 -0.99
C ASN A 13 8.37 -16.19 -0.57
N ALA A 14 7.62 -16.81 -1.47
CA ALA A 14 6.32 -17.44 -1.19
C ALA A 14 6.47 -18.86 -0.61
N ILE A 15 7.21 -19.00 0.50
CA ILE A 15 7.56 -20.30 1.10
C ILE A 15 6.42 -20.80 2.00
N ALA A 16 5.89 -19.96 2.86
CA ALA A 16 4.87 -20.31 3.86
C ALA A 16 3.42 -20.17 3.37
N GLY A 17 3.23 -19.44 2.28
CA GLY A 17 1.92 -19.18 1.69
C GLY A 17 1.84 -17.84 0.97
N THR A 18 0.71 -17.61 0.32
CA THR A 18 0.48 -16.38 -0.46
C THR A 18 -0.90 -15.81 -0.16
N ILE A 19 -0.94 -14.52 0.10
CA ILE A 19 -2.18 -13.73 0.15
C ILE A 19 -2.23 -12.90 -1.13
N ASN A 20 -3.13 -13.25 -2.04
CA ASN A 20 -3.36 -12.48 -3.26
C ASN A 20 -4.58 -11.58 -3.05
N ILE A 21 -4.38 -10.26 -3.12
CA ILE A 21 -5.44 -9.26 -3.01
C ILE A 21 -5.79 -8.81 -4.43
N ILE A 22 -6.99 -9.18 -4.88
CA ILE A 22 -7.50 -8.79 -6.20
C ILE A 22 -8.37 -7.54 -6.01
N THR A 23 -7.87 -6.41 -6.47
CA THR A 23 -8.62 -5.14 -6.43
C THR A 23 -9.64 -5.09 -7.57
N LYS A 24 -10.82 -4.52 -7.28
CA LYS A 24 -11.85 -4.29 -8.31
C LYS A 24 -11.42 -3.19 -9.27
N GLU A 25 -11.85 -3.28 -10.52
CA GLU A 25 -11.77 -2.16 -11.45
C GLU A 25 -12.86 -1.14 -11.13
N PRO A 26 -12.58 0.15 -11.23
CA PRO A 26 -13.62 1.16 -11.11
C PRO A 26 -14.58 1.07 -12.31
N LEU A 27 -15.87 1.16 -12.06
CA LEU A 27 -16.93 1.10 -13.08
C LEU A 27 -17.60 2.46 -13.32
N TYR A 28 -17.33 3.44 -12.48
CA TYR A 28 -17.91 4.79 -12.52
C TYR A 28 -16.94 5.81 -11.93
N ASN A 29 -17.16 7.08 -12.27
CA ASN A 29 -16.41 8.19 -11.73
C ASN A 29 -16.84 8.44 -10.28
N PHE A 30 -15.87 8.55 -9.39
CA PHE A 30 -16.13 8.91 -8.00
C PHE A 30 -14.89 9.55 -7.37
N PHE A 31 -15.11 10.27 -6.29
CA PHE A 31 -14.06 10.75 -5.42
C PHE A 31 -14.52 10.64 -3.97
N GLN A 32 -13.65 10.18 -3.09
CA GLN A 32 -13.92 9.98 -1.68
C GLN A 32 -12.72 10.45 -0.85
N VAL A 33 -13.01 11.19 0.21
CA VAL A 33 -12.04 11.57 1.24
C VAL A 33 -12.55 11.07 2.57
N GLY A 34 -11.68 10.51 3.37
CA GLY A 34 -11.95 10.10 4.73
C GLY A 34 -10.91 10.67 5.69
N HIS A 35 -11.36 11.08 6.86
CA HIS A 35 -10.49 11.44 7.96
C HIS A 35 -10.92 10.72 9.22
N THR A 36 -9.95 10.14 9.92
CA THR A 36 -10.17 9.47 11.20
C THR A 36 -9.21 10.08 12.21
N LEU A 37 -9.75 10.58 13.30
CA LEU A 37 -9.02 11.01 14.48
C LEU A 37 -9.32 10.01 15.60
N SER A 38 -8.30 9.35 16.11
CA SER A 38 -8.39 8.46 17.26
C SER A 38 -7.64 9.09 18.43
N ALA A 39 -8.31 9.20 19.57
CA ALA A 39 -7.67 9.55 20.83
C ALA A 39 -7.29 8.27 21.56
N ILE A 40 -6.06 8.18 22.01
CA ILE A 40 -5.51 7.07 22.78
C ILE A 40 -5.42 7.56 24.20
N ASP A 41 -6.29 7.03 25.06
CA ASP A 41 -6.46 7.38 26.48
C ASP A 41 -6.62 8.90 26.78
N GLY A 42 -7.01 9.67 25.76
CA GLY A 42 -7.16 11.14 25.85
C GLY A 42 -5.86 11.93 25.80
N GLU A 43 -4.72 11.30 25.71
CA GLU A 43 -3.37 11.93 25.81
C GLU A 43 -2.64 11.96 24.48
N SER A 44 -2.81 10.95 23.64
CA SER A 44 -2.14 10.83 22.35
C SER A 44 -3.15 10.74 21.22
N PHE A 45 -2.74 11.16 20.02
CA PHE A 45 -3.62 11.19 18.86
C PHE A 45 -3.03 10.42 17.68
N ASP A 46 -3.92 9.73 16.97
CA ASP A 46 -3.63 9.08 15.69
C ASP A 46 -4.55 9.69 14.62
N ASN A 47 -3.96 10.44 13.70
CA ASN A 47 -4.64 11.11 12.61
C ASN A 47 -4.42 10.33 11.33
N VAL A 48 -5.49 9.92 10.67
CA VAL A 48 -5.43 9.27 9.36
C VAL A 48 -6.31 10.02 8.39
N THR A 49 -5.72 10.56 7.35
CA THR A 49 -6.46 11.15 6.23
C THR A 49 -6.21 10.29 4.99
N SER A 50 -7.28 9.89 4.32
CA SER A 50 -7.19 9.11 3.09
C SER A 50 -8.06 9.70 2.01
N PHE A 51 -7.65 9.53 0.77
CA PHE A 51 -8.48 9.81 -0.39
C PHE A 51 -8.40 8.65 -1.38
N ASN A 52 -9.47 8.48 -2.13
CA ASN A 52 -9.48 7.62 -3.29
C ASN A 52 -10.49 8.16 -4.32
N GLY A 53 -10.23 7.87 -5.58
CA GLY A 53 -11.10 8.32 -6.65
C GLY A 53 -10.80 7.59 -7.95
N ALA A 54 -11.77 7.59 -8.83
CA ALA A 54 -11.64 6.98 -10.14
C ALA A 54 -12.25 7.85 -11.22
N ILE A 55 -11.61 7.81 -12.37
CA ILE A 55 -12.12 8.37 -13.62
C ILE A 55 -12.15 7.23 -14.64
N VAL A 56 -13.31 7.05 -15.26
CA VAL A 56 -13.57 6.00 -16.24
C VAL A 56 -14.24 6.66 -17.43
N ASN A 57 -13.83 6.33 -18.63
CA ASN A 57 -14.47 6.84 -19.84
C ASN A 57 -15.85 6.19 -20.08
N ASP A 58 -16.66 6.80 -20.94
CA ASP A 58 -18.05 6.36 -21.21
C ASP A 58 -18.13 4.93 -21.76
N GLN A 59 -17.14 4.50 -22.53
CA GLN A 59 -17.05 3.16 -23.10
C GLN A 59 -16.57 2.11 -22.11
N ARG A 60 -16.04 2.54 -20.94
CA ARG A 60 -15.45 1.70 -19.90
C ARG A 60 -14.31 0.80 -20.40
N ASP A 61 -13.61 1.28 -21.42
CA ASP A 61 -12.43 0.63 -21.97
C ASP A 61 -11.12 1.23 -21.43
N ALA A 62 -11.18 2.40 -20.79
CA ALA A 62 -10.07 3.01 -20.09
C ALA A 62 -10.51 3.63 -18.75
N GLY A 63 -9.64 3.57 -17.76
CA GLY A 63 -9.88 4.19 -16.47
C GLY A 63 -8.63 4.28 -15.62
N ILE A 64 -8.66 5.22 -14.68
CA ILE A 64 -7.63 5.40 -13.67
C ILE A 64 -8.27 5.46 -12.29
N TYR A 65 -7.68 4.77 -11.34
CA TYR A 65 -7.97 4.81 -9.92
C TYR A 65 -6.77 5.40 -9.20
N LEU A 66 -7.01 6.43 -8.40
CA LEU A 66 -6.01 7.11 -7.57
C LEU A 66 -6.34 6.85 -6.11
N PHE A 67 -5.31 6.69 -5.30
CA PHE A 67 -5.47 6.56 -3.85
C PHE A 67 -4.28 7.16 -3.12
N GLY A 68 -4.55 7.63 -1.91
CA GLY A 68 -3.51 8.11 -1.03
C GLY A 68 -3.95 8.12 0.43
N MET A 69 -2.97 8.11 1.32
CA MET A 69 -3.17 8.15 2.76
C MET A 69 -2.00 8.88 3.41
N VAL A 70 -2.32 9.70 4.39
CA VAL A 70 -1.36 10.29 5.33
C VAL A 70 -1.78 9.88 6.72
N ARG A 71 -0.85 9.36 7.51
CA ARG A 71 -1.04 9.03 8.91
C ARG A 71 0.01 9.72 9.75
N ASP A 72 -0.42 10.34 10.82
CA ASP A 72 0.41 10.89 11.87
C ASP A 72 -0.11 10.37 13.20
N ARG A 73 0.66 9.50 13.86
CA ARG A 73 0.39 9.00 15.20
C ARG A 73 1.48 9.49 16.14
N GLN A 74 1.07 10.15 17.19
CA GLN A 74 1.94 10.49 18.32
C GLN A 74 2.34 9.23 19.07
N ALA A 75 3.51 9.25 19.71
CA ALA A 75 3.86 8.21 20.65
C ALA A 75 2.96 8.29 21.89
N TYR A 76 2.76 7.14 22.54
CA TYR A 76 2.00 7.04 23.78
C TYR A 76 2.78 6.19 24.79
N ASP A 77 2.91 6.71 26.00
CA ASP A 77 3.49 6.10 27.17
C ASP A 77 2.33 5.93 28.19
N HIS A 78 2.00 4.70 28.54
CA HIS A 78 0.80 4.38 29.31
C HIS A 78 1.00 4.54 30.83
N ASP A 79 2.17 4.24 31.31
CA ASP A 79 2.47 4.18 32.74
C ASP A 79 3.46 5.25 33.21
N ASP A 80 3.78 6.23 32.34
CA ASP A 80 4.67 7.37 32.60
C ASP A 80 6.09 6.95 33.02
N ASP A 81 6.55 5.79 32.54
CA ASP A 81 7.91 5.30 32.82
C ASP A 81 8.96 5.87 31.86
N GLY A 82 8.52 6.66 30.89
CA GLY A 82 9.35 7.30 29.86
C GLY A 82 9.59 6.43 28.63
N PHE A 83 9.02 5.23 28.55
CA PHE A 83 9.08 4.37 27.39
C PHE A 83 7.72 4.30 26.70
N SER A 84 7.70 4.39 25.38
CA SER A 84 6.46 4.37 24.64
C SER A 84 5.97 2.92 24.36
N GLU A 85 4.76 2.56 24.82
CA GLU A 85 4.08 1.33 24.42
C GLU A 85 3.59 1.42 22.97
N LEU A 86 3.25 2.63 22.53
CA LEU A 86 2.93 2.89 21.15
C LEU A 86 3.90 3.91 20.56
N GLY A 87 4.74 3.46 19.64
CA GLY A 87 5.71 4.33 18.97
C GLY A 87 5.03 5.35 18.05
N LYS A 88 5.74 6.44 17.79
CA LYS A 88 5.38 7.44 16.77
C LYS A 88 5.39 6.83 15.39
N ILE A 89 4.37 7.18 14.54
CA ILE A 89 4.31 6.78 13.13
C ILE A 89 4.01 8.02 12.29
N ASN A 90 4.81 8.25 11.26
CA ASN A 90 4.48 9.15 10.17
C ASN A 90 4.52 8.33 8.89
N SER A 91 3.40 8.23 8.19
CA SER A 91 3.31 7.44 6.97
C SER A 91 2.58 8.21 5.88
N THR A 92 3.11 8.16 4.66
CA THR A 92 2.48 8.70 3.47
C THR A 92 2.46 7.62 2.41
N THR A 93 1.29 7.35 1.87
CA THR A 93 1.07 6.42 0.76
C THR A 93 0.42 7.17 -0.38
N LEU A 94 0.92 6.97 -1.59
CA LEU A 94 0.31 7.47 -2.83
C LEU A 94 0.43 6.39 -3.90
N GLY A 95 -0.62 6.20 -4.69
CA GLY A 95 -0.57 5.25 -5.78
C GLY A 95 -1.70 5.43 -6.78
N PHE A 96 -1.54 4.71 -7.89
CA PHE A 96 -2.56 4.64 -8.91
C PHE A 96 -2.61 3.25 -9.56
N LYS A 97 -3.75 2.97 -10.13
CA LYS A 97 -3.99 1.83 -11.01
C LYS A 97 -4.73 2.32 -12.24
N THR A 98 -4.22 2.02 -13.40
CA THR A 98 -4.90 2.34 -14.67
C THR A 98 -5.09 1.09 -15.50
N TYR A 99 -6.13 1.08 -16.30
CA TYR A 99 -6.37 0.03 -17.28
C TYR A 99 -6.75 0.62 -18.62
N TYR A 100 -6.43 -0.12 -19.67
CA TYR A 100 -6.83 0.17 -21.03
C TYR A 100 -7.16 -1.14 -21.78
N LYS A 101 -8.33 -1.18 -22.42
CA LYS A 101 -8.84 -2.32 -23.20
C LYS A 101 -8.89 -1.92 -24.68
N PRO A 102 -7.80 -2.11 -25.45
CA PRO A 102 -7.79 -1.81 -26.89
C PRO A 102 -8.87 -2.55 -27.65
N THR A 103 -9.22 -3.74 -27.18
CA THR A 103 -10.28 -4.59 -27.74
C THR A 103 -11.02 -5.32 -26.61
N HIS A 104 -12.15 -5.93 -26.90
CA HIS A 104 -12.87 -6.80 -25.94
C HIS A 104 -12.04 -8.01 -25.48
N PHE A 105 -10.99 -8.36 -26.22
CA PHE A 105 -10.15 -9.54 -25.96
C PHE A 105 -8.82 -9.20 -25.32
N SER A 106 -8.45 -7.92 -25.26
CA SER A 106 -7.14 -7.48 -24.76
C SER A 106 -7.26 -6.40 -23.70
N LYS A 107 -6.36 -6.44 -22.72
CA LYS A 107 -6.34 -5.50 -21.60
C LYS A 107 -4.91 -5.27 -21.11
N PHE A 108 -4.55 -4.02 -20.94
CA PHE A 108 -3.40 -3.58 -20.18
C PHE A 108 -3.82 -3.10 -18.80
N THR A 109 -3.00 -3.39 -17.79
CA THR A 109 -3.15 -2.82 -16.44
C THR A 109 -1.77 -2.39 -15.97
N LEU A 110 -1.67 -1.14 -15.50
CA LEU A 110 -0.46 -0.58 -14.89
C LEU A 110 -0.81 -0.14 -13.47
N GLU A 111 0.03 -0.50 -12.52
CA GLU A 111 -0.08 -0.10 -11.13
C GLU A 111 1.25 0.48 -10.65
N TYR A 112 1.16 1.49 -9.80
CA TYR A 112 2.30 2.06 -9.10
C TYR A 112 1.87 2.53 -7.72
N HIS A 113 2.75 2.37 -6.74
CA HIS A 113 2.60 2.95 -5.41
C HIS A 113 3.94 3.37 -4.83
N HIS A 114 3.88 4.39 -4.00
CA HIS A 114 4.96 4.87 -3.18
C HIS A 114 4.50 4.92 -1.73
N ILE A 115 5.31 4.37 -0.82
CA ILE A 115 5.08 4.39 0.62
C ILE A 115 6.34 4.95 1.27
N LYS A 116 6.17 6.03 2.02
CA LYS A 116 7.19 6.55 2.92
C LYS A 116 6.67 6.42 4.35
N GLU A 117 7.40 5.71 5.20
CA GLU A 117 7.00 5.47 6.58
C GLU A 117 8.18 5.63 7.51
N PHE A 118 7.99 6.45 8.53
CA PHE A 118 8.88 6.61 9.65
C PHE A 118 8.20 6.08 10.91
N ARG A 119 8.91 5.25 11.66
CA ARG A 119 8.49 4.74 12.97
C ARG A 119 9.57 5.01 14.00
N ARG A 120 9.17 5.39 15.20
CA ARG A 120 10.08 5.61 16.32
C ARG A 120 9.40 5.22 17.62
N GLY A 121 9.99 4.28 18.34
CA GLY A 121 9.58 3.82 19.67
C GLY A 121 10.76 3.80 20.65
N GLY A 122 10.49 3.48 21.91
CA GLY A 122 11.43 3.49 23.03
C GLY A 122 11.33 4.78 23.82
N ASN A 123 12.44 5.23 24.35
CA ASN A 123 12.51 6.47 25.13
C ASN A 123 13.28 7.60 24.41
N ASN A 124 13.32 8.79 25.02
CA ASN A 124 14.03 9.97 24.51
C ASN A 124 13.70 10.22 23.02
N LEU A 125 12.39 10.23 22.67
CA LEU A 125 11.90 10.28 21.29
C LEU A 125 12.24 11.56 20.52
N ASP A 126 12.67 12.61 21.24
CA ASP A 126 13.16 13.90 20.76
C ASP A 126 14.64 13.88 20.36
N ARG A 127 15.37 12.81 20.73
CA ARG A 127 16.80 12.63 20.46
C ARG A 127 17.05 11.56 19.38
N PRO A 128 18.25 11.57 18.79
CA PRO A 128 18.69 10.50 17.91
C PRO A 128 18.66 9.12 18.61
N PRO A 129 18.40 8.02 17.89
CA PRO A 129 18.27 6.67 18.48
C PRO A 129 19.47 6.24 19.32
N HIS A 130 20.69 6.66 18.96
CA HIS A 130 21.92 6.30 19.68
C HIS A 130 22.12 7.06 21.01
N GLU A 131 21.27 8.05 21.29
CA GLU A 131 21.25 8.78 22.57
C GLU A 131 20.12 8.32 23.50
N ALA A 132 19.34 7.33 23.08
CA ALA A 132 18.28 6.71 23.86
C ALA A 132 18.78 5.44 24.55
N ASP A 133 18.18 5.10 25.70
CA ASP A 133 18.53 3.86 26.43
C ASP A 133 17.95 2.66 25.66
N VAL A 134 16.73 2.81 25.12
CA VAL A 134 16.09 1.85 24.22
C VAL A 134 15.47 2.62 23.06
N ALA A 135 15.80 2.19 21.85
CA ALA A 135 15.28 2.80 20.64
C ALA A 135 14.90 1.75 19.59
N GLU A 136 13.71 1.87 19.06
CA GLU A 136 13.31 1.23 17.82
C GLU A 136 13.00 2.31 16.79
N GLN A 137 13.75 2.33 15.70
CA GLN A 137 13.50 3.24 14.58
C GLN A 137 13.56 2.48 13.26
N ALA A 138 12.64 2.82 12.39
CA ALA A 138 12.65 2.36 11.02
C ALA A 138 12.20 3.49 10.08
N ASP A 139 12.97 3.73 9.03
CA ASP A 139 12.59 4.58 7.91
C ASP A 139 12.47 3.70 6.67
N HIS A 140 11.28 3.68 6.08
CA HIS A 140 10.98 2.91 4.90
C HIS A 140 10.62 3.84 3.74
N ASN A 141 11.26 3.61 2.61
CA ASN A 141 10.94 4.27 1.35
C ASN A 141 10.73 3.18 0.28
N ILE A 142 9.47 2.91 -0.06
CA ILE A 142 9.08 1.79 -0.89
C ILE A 142 8.44 2.31 -2.17
N HIS A 143 8.97 1.88 -3.30
CA HIS A 143 8.39 2.09 -4.63
C HIS A 143 8.02 0.73 -5.22
N GLY A 144 6.78 0.55 -5.60
CA GLY A 144 6.32 -0.67 -6.24
C GLY A 144 5.52 -0.38 -7.50
N GLY A 145 5.66 -1.24 -8.50
CA GLY A 145 4.90 -1.12 -9.73
C GLY A 145 4.72 -2.45 -10.43
N SER A 146 3.68 -2.56 -11.22
CA SER A 146 3.40 -3.75 -12.03
C SER A 146 2.74 -3.39 -13.36
N LEU A 147 3.05 -4.19 -14.36
CA LEU A 147 2.41 -4.17 -15.67
C LEU A 147 1.84 -5.55 -15.95
N ASN A 148 0.58 -5.60 -16.35
CA ASN A 148 -0.08 -6.81 -16.77
C ASN A 148 -0.73 -6.61 -18.13
N TYR A 149 -0.48 -7.55 -19.05
CA TYR A 149 -1.15 -7.63 -20.33
C TYR A 149 -1.90 -8.96 -20.43
N THR A 150 -3.18 -8.90 -20.69
CA THR A 150 -4.04 -10.06 -20.93
C THR A 150 -4.56 -10.03 -22.34
N LEU A 151 -4.47 -11.16 -23.04
CA LEU A 151 -5.04 -11.39 -24.35
C LEU A 151 -5.83 -12.69 -24.34
N SER A 152 -7.09 -12.64 -24.79
CA SER A 152 -7.95 -13.81 -24.97
C SER A 152 -8.22 -14.05 -26.46
N SER A 153 -8.34 -15.31 -26.86
CA SER A 153 -8.84 -15.63 -28.20
C SER A 153 -10.31 -15.22 -28.35
N LYS A 154 -10.77 -15.04 -29.60
CA LYS A 154 -12.16 -14.63 -29.88
C LYS A 154 -13.20 -15.63 -29.36
N ASP A 155 -12.86 -16.90 -29.27
CA ASP A 155 -13.67 -17.97 -28.71
C ASP A 155 -13.48 -18.22 -27.22
N TYR A 156 -12.64 -17.39 -26.55
CA TYR A 156 -12.26 -17.48 -25.12
C TYR A 156 -11.67 -18.81 -24.66
N LYS A 157 -11.27 -19.70 -25.59
CA LYS A 157 -10.64 -20.98 -25.25
C LYS A 157 -9.18 -20.83 -24.85
N HIS A 158 -8.52 -19.77 -25.33
CA HIS A 158 -7.11 -19.49 -25.03
C HIS A 158 -6.96 -18.15 -24.38
N ARG A 159 -6.11 -18.07 -23.35
CA ARG A 159 -5.78 -16.83 -22.65
C ARG A 159 -4.28 -16.76 -22.42
N LEU A 160 -3.67 -15.69 -22.90
CA LEU A 160 -2.31 -15.29 -22.59
C LEU A 160 -2.35 -14.22 -21.51
N ASN A 161 -1.52 -14.37 -20.49
CA ASN A 161 -1.30 -13.35 -19.47
C ASN A 161 0.20 -13.13 -19.28
N VAL A 162 0.64 -11.90 -19.51
CA VAL A 162 2.04 -11.49 -19.29
C VAL A 162 2.06 -10.51 -18.14
N TYR A 163 2.80 -10.84 -17.10
CA TYR A 163 2.90 -10.04 -15.88
C TYR A 163 4.36 -9.70 -15.58
N SER A 164 4.61 -8.44 -15.22
CA SER A 164 5.89 -7.97 -14.72
C SER A 164 5.68 -7.08 -13.51
N SER A 165 6.53 -7.21 -12.51
CA SER A 165 6.53 -6.34 -11.34
C SER A 165 7.94 -5.97 -10.93
N ILE A 166 8.05 -4.79 -10.32
CA ILE A 166 9.29 -4.28 -9.74
C ILE A 166 8.98 -3.66 -8.39
N GLN A 167 9.87 -3.87 -7.44
CA GLN A 167 9.81 -3.21 -6.15
C GLN A 167 11.22 -2.78 -5.75
N ASN A 168 11.31 -1.53 -5.25
CA ASN A 168 12.52 -1.00 -4.63
C ASN A 168 12.19 -0.62 -3.19
N ILE A 169 13.01 -1.09 -2.25
CA ILE A 169 12.83 -0.86 -0.81
C ILE A 169 14.13 -0.26 -0.28
N GLY A 170 14.08 1.04 0.08
CA GLY A 170 15.07 1.65 0.97
C GLY A 170 14.62 1.47 2.41
N ARG A 171 15.55 1.05 3.28
CA ARG A 171 15.32 0.91 4.72
C ARG A 171 16.57 1.34 5.47
N GLU A 172 16.37 2.22 6.46
CA GLU A 172 17.36 2.65 7.43
C GLU A 172 16.89 2.35 8.85
#